data_a76e9de52890cb61d3a4a162931492a1
#
_entry.id   a76e9de52890cb61d3a4a162931492a1
#
_cell.length_a   1.000
_cell.length_b   1.000
_cell.length_c   1.000
_cell.angle_alpha   90.00
_cell.angle_beta   90.00
_cell.angle_gamma   90.00
#
_symmetry.space_group_name_H-M   'P 1'
#
loop_
_entity.id
_entity.type
_entity.pdbx_description
1 polymer ?
#
loop_
_entity_poly.entity_id
_entity_poly.type
_entity_poly.pdbx_seq_one_letter_code
_entity_poly.pdbx_strand_id
1 'polypeptide(L)'
;LTRTAEQLNYTQARVSQILKSAETEFGLTLFVRGKRGVMPTPECRCLLPTLQELVRQELVLLDQLDQIRDLRGGTVSIGTFTSVSCHWLPRRLKAFGQLYPQIRFQLKLGDVAHIDQWLREGTVDLGLMIDPGTEDLTFLPLLEDCYSVILPREHPLAGAEELSLEQLREECFILLEPEDNAPVEPQLRQAGVRVGYRVKDDYTILAMVESGLGVSVLPHLL
;
A
#
# COMPACT_ATOMS: atom_id res chain seq x y z
N LEU A 1 5.68 -18.45 12.83
CA LEU A 1 5.45 -19.67 12.02
C LEU A 1 3.97 -20.04 11.90
N THR A 2 3.17 -19.94 12.97
CA THR A 2 1.74 -20.28 12.94
C THR A 2 0.99 -19.41 11.94
N ARG A 3 1.14 -18.09 12.02
CA ARG A 3 0.52 -17.13 11.08
C ARG A 3 0.97 -17.37 9.63
N THR A 4 2.25 -17.68 9.42
CA THR A 4 2.78 -17.99 8.08
C THR A 4 2.20 -19.31 7.55
N ALA A 5 2.02 -20.29 8.41
CA ALA A 5 1.41 -21.58 8.05
C ALA A 5 -0.06 -21.38 7.60
N GLU A 6 -0.81 -20.56 8.33
CA GLU A 6 -2.19 -20.20 7.96
C GLU A 6 -2.24 -19.48 6.59
N GLN A 7 -1.36 -18.51 6.35
CA GLN A 7 -1.27 -17.78 5.07
C GLN A 7 -0.93 -18.70 3.88
N LEU A 8 -0.11 -19.72 4.10
CA LEU A 8 0.31 -20.66 3.06
C LEU A 8 -0.57 -21.91 2.96
N ASN A 9 -1.66 -22.01 3.74
CA ASN A 9 -2.50 -23.21 3.83
C ASN A 9 -1.70 -24.47 4.21
N TYR A 10 -0.68 -24.32 5.04
CA TYR A 10 0.12 -25.40 5.57
C TYR A 10 -0.08 -25.57 7.07
N THR A 11 0.33 -26.71 7.61
CA THR A 11 0.47 -26.88 9.07
C THR A 11 1.78 -26.25 9.54
N GLN A 12 1.82 -25.77 10.80
CA GLN A 12 3.06 -25.25 11.41
C GLN A 12 4.21 -26.28 11.34
N ALA A 13 3.90 -27.58 11.54
CA ALA A 13 4.87 -28.66 11.43
C ALA A 13 5.49 -28.71 10.03
N ARG A 14 4.67 -28.56 8.99
CA ARG A 14 5.13 -28.56 7.59
C ARG A 14 6.06 -27.39 7.31
N VAL A 15 5.67 -26.17 7.72
CA VAL A 15 6.53 -24.99 7.57
C VAL A 15 7.86 -25.16 8.32
N SER A 16 7.83 -25.67 9.57
CA SER A 16 9.06 -25.96 10.32
C SER A 16 9.95 -26.99 9.64
N GLN A 17 9.37 -28.00 9.00
CA GLN A 17 10.11 -29.03 8.27
C GLN A 17 10.77 -28.45 7.00
N ILE A 18 10.04 -27.62 6.24
CA ILE A 18 10.59 -26.94 5.05
C ILE A 18 11.78 -26.06 5.42
N LEU A 19 11.65 -25.25 6.48
CA LEU A 19 12.74 -24.39 6.95
C LEU A 19 13.95 -25.22 7.39
N LYS A 20 13.74 -26.30 8.14
CA LYS A 20 14.83 -27.18 8.59
C LYS A 20 15.53 -27.87 7.40
N SER A 21 14.77 -28.24 6.37
CA SER A 21 15.33 -28.83 5.16
C SER A 21 16.23 -27.82 4.43
N ALA A 22 15.76 -26.58 4.28
CA ALA A 22 16.55 -25.50 3.65
C ALA A 22 17.82 -25.19 4.47
N GLU A 23 17.73 -25.12 5.80
CA GLU A 23 18.88 -24.92 6.68
C GLU A 23 19.92 -26.05 6.55
N THR A 24 19.44 -27.28 6.40
CA THR A 24 20.31 -28.44 6.19
C THR A 24 21.00 -28.40 4.83
N GLU A 25 20.28 -28.05 3.77
CA GLU A 25 20.80 -27.96 2.42
C GLU A 25 21.82 -26.82 2.27
N PHE A 26 21.55 -25.67 2.87
CA PHE A 26 22.47 -24.53 2.83
C PHE A 26 23.63 -24.64 3.83
N GLY A 27 23.56 -25.57 4.79
CA GLY A 27 24.54 -25.69 5.87
C GLY A 27 24.55 -24.50 6.82
N LEU A 28 23.46 -23.72 6.88
CA LEU A 28 23.34 -22.48 7.65
C LEU A 28 22.09 -22.50 8.53
N THR A 29 22.19 -21.88 9.70
CA THR A 29 20.99 -21.58 10.49
C THR A 29 20.36 -20.29 9.96
N LEU A 30 19.14 -20.37 9.44
CA LEU A 30 18.46 -19.22 8.88
C LEU A 30 17.55 -18.50 9.90
N PHE A 31 17.05 -19.25 10.89
CA PHE A 31 16.12 -18.71 11.87
C PHE A 31 16.49 -19.13 13.29
N VAL A 32 16.42 -18.19 14.23
CA VAL A 32 16.57 -18.44 15.66
C VAL A 32 15.25 -18.23 16.38
N ARG A 33 14.99 -19.08 17.40
CA ARG A 33 13.82 -18.98 18.26
C ARG A 33 14.16 -18.15 19.48
N GLY A 34 13.40 -17.09 19.72
CA GLY A 34 13.56 -16.22 20.87
C GLY A 34 12.24 -15.95 21.59
N LYS A 35 12.30 -15.20 22.67
CA LYS A 35 11.11 -14.81 23.47
C LYS A 35 10.06 -14.03 22.65
N ARG A 36 10.47 -13.39 21.54
CA ARG A 36 9.60 -12.62 20.61
C ARG A 36 9.18 -13.44 19.38
N GLY A 37 9.38 -14.75 19.37
CA GLY A 37 9.05 -15.62 18.24
C GLY A 37 10.28 -16.06 17.45
N VAL A 38 10.11 -16.26 16.14
CA VAL A 38 11.17 -16.70 15.22
C VAL A 38 11.72 -15.47 14.50
N MET A 39 13.05 -15.30 14.55
CA MET A 39 13.75 -14.17 13.96
C MET A 39 14.77 -14.67 12.92
N PRO A 40 14.91 -13.98 11.78
CA PRO A 40 15.93 -14.30 10.78
C PRO A 40 17.33 -13.98 11.33
N THR A 41 18.29 -14.85 11.03
CA THR A 41 19.72 -14.63 11.31
C THR A 41 20.31 -13.57 10.37
N PRO A 42 21.50 -13.03 10.63
CA PRO A 42 22.22 -12.17 9.67
C PRO A 42 22.43 -12.86 8.33
N GLU A 43 22.75 -14.14 8.32
CA GLU A 43 22.94 -14.96 7.13
C GLU A 43 21.64 -15.06 6.32
N CYS A 44 20.51 -15.28 7.00
CA CYS A 44 19.20 -15.28 6.34
C CYS A 44 18.90 -13.92 5.68
N ARG A 45 19.16 -12.81 6.36
CA ARG A 45 18.95 -11.47 5.82
C ARG A 45 19.83 -11.19 4.61
N CYS A 46 21.05 -11.69 4.61
CA CYS A 46 21.97 -11.57 3.47
C CYS A 46 21.46 -12.34 2.23
N LEU A 47 20.85 -13.52 2.45
CA LEU A 47 20.34 -14.36 1.36
C LEU A 47 18.94 -13.93 0.88
N LEU A 48 18.19 -13.21 1.69
CA LEU A 48 16.80 -12.88 1.41
C LEU A 48 16.58 -12.17 0.07
N PRO A 49 17.36 -11.13 -0.32
CA PRO A 49 17.20 -10.49 -1.62
C PRO A 49 17.37 -11.44 -2.80
N THR A 50 18.36 -12.34 -2.73
CA THR A 50 18.61 -13.34 -3.79
C THR A 50 17.48 -14.36 -3.86
N LEU A 51 16.96 -14.80 -2.73
CA LEU A 51 15.81 -15.71 -2.70
C LEU A 51 14.53 -15.06 -3.26
N GLN A 52 14.32 -13.80 -2.95
CA GLN A 52 13.21 -13.02 -3.52
C GLN A 52 13.35 -12.90 -5.04
N GLU A 53 14.56 -12.64 -5.55
CA GLU A 53 14.81 -12.59 -6.98
C GLU A 53 14.58 -13.95 -7.67
N LEU A 54 14.93 -15.07 -7.04
CA LEU A 54 14.62 -16.40 -7.56
C LEU A 54 13.11 -16.63 -7.69
N VAL A 55 12.35 -16.27 -6.68
CA VAL A 55 10.87 -16.36 -6.74
C VAL A 55 10.32 -15.47 -7.84
N ARG A 56 10.85 -14.26 -7.99
CA ARG A 56 10.46 -13.35 -9.07
C ARG A 56 10.75 -13.95 -10.46
N GLN A 57 11.90 -14.57 -10.65
CA GLN A 57 12.25 -15.22 -11.92
C GLN A 57 11.38 -16.45 -12.22
N GLU A 58 10.96 -17.19 -11.19
CA GLU A 58 10.00 -18.28 -11.36
C GLU A 58 8.65 -17.75 -11.88
N LEU A 59 8.15 -16.65 -11.33
CA LEU A 59 6.91 -16.02 -11.80
C LEU A 59 7.03 -15.55 -13.27
N VAL A 60 8.16 -14.94 -13.65
CA VAL A 60 8.44 -14.54 -15.03
C VAL A 60 8.45 -15.76 -15.97
N LEU A 61 9.05 -16.87 -15.54
CA LEU A 61 9.07 -18.11 -16.32
C LEU A 61 7.66 -18.66 -16.52
N LEU A 62 6.84 -18.68 -15.48
CA LEU A 62 5.45 -19.13 -15.56
C LEU A 62 4.64 -18.26 -16.52
N ASP A 63 4.79 -16.93 -16.46
CA ASP A 63 4.14 -16.01 -17.41
C ASP A 63 4.58 -16.28 -18.87
N GLN A 64 5.88 -16.47 -19.11
CA GLN A 64 6.39 -16.83 -20.43
C GLN A 64 5.84 -18.17 -20.93
N LEU A 65 5.70 -19.16 -20.05
CA LEU A 65 5.09 -20.45 -20.39
C LEU A 65 3.62 -20.29 -20.78
N ASP A 66 2.90 -19.45 -20.08
CA ASP A 66 1.49 -19.15 -20.38
C ASP A 66 1.34 -18.39 -21.70
N GLN A 67 2.26 -17.46 -22.01
CA GLN A 67 2.33 -16.80 -23.32
C GLN A 67 2.61 -17.78 -24.46
N ILE A 68 3.54 -18.74 -24.29
CA ILE A 68 3.87 -19.77 -25.29
C ILE A 68 2.70 -20.73 -25.52
N ARG A 69 1.91 -21.01 -24.48
CA ARG A 69 0.72 -21.89 -24.56
C ARG A 69 -0.48 -21.25 -25.21
N ASP A 70 -0.34 -20.08 -25.81
CA ASP A 70 -1.41 -19.28 -26.42
C ASP A 70 -2.50 -18.86 -25.41
N LEU A 71 -2.18 -18.96 -24.11
CA LEU A 71 -2.97 -18.39 -23.03
C LEU A 71 -2.70 -16.88 -22.98
N ARG A 72 -3.35 -16.14 -23.87
CA ARG A 72 -3.26 -14.68 -23.99
C ARG A 72 -3.82 -13.95 -22.75
N GLY A 73 -3.69 -14.53 -21.58
CA GLY A 73 -4.18 -14.04 -20.31
C GLY A 73 -3.17 -14.22 -19.21
N GLY A 74 -3.12 -13.29 -18.31
CA GLY A 74 -2.30 -13.31 -17.10
C GLY A 74 -3.04 -12.66 -15.95
N THR A 75 -2.40 -12.59 -14.79
CA THR A 75 -2.89 -11.82 -13.65
C THR A 75 -1.91 -10.68 -13.40
N VAL A 76 -2.42 -9.46 -13.38
CA VAL A 76 -1.65 -8.26 -13.00
C VAL A 76 -2.03 -7.90 -11.57
N SER A 77 -1.05 -7.94 -10.68
CA SER A 77 -1.20 -7.58 -9.27
C SER A 77 -0.85 -6.10 -9.07
N ILE A 78 -1.79 -5.33 -8.53
CA ILE A 78 -1.65 -3.88 -8.36
C ILE A 78 -1.72 -3.53 -6.87
N GLY A 79 -0.65 -2.94 -6.34
CA GLY A 79 -0.66 -2.28 -5.04
C GLY A 79 -1.26 -0.88 -5.15
N THR A 80 -2.19 -0.51 -4.28
CA THR A 80 -2.89 0.78 -4.39
C THR A 80 -3.49 1.22 -3.05
N PHE A 81 -3.84 2.49 -2.95
CA PHE A 81 -4.63 3.03 -1.84
C PHE A 81 -6.12 2.73 -2.01
N THR A 82 -6.84 2.78 -0.91
CA THR A 82 -8.29 2.58 -0.90
C THR A 82 -8.99 3.61 -1.79
N SER A 83 -8.65 4.89 -1.69
CA SER A 83 -9.23 5.97 -2.48
C SER A 83 -9.05 5.76 -3.99
N VAL A 84 -7.83 5.48 -4.44
CA VAL A 84 -7.54 5.21 -5.85
C VAL A 84 -8.28 3.97 -6.36
N SER A 85 -8.35 2.92 -5.53
CA SER A 85 -9.04 1.67 -5.90
C SER A 85 -10.56 1.83 -6.00
N CYS A 86 -11.14 2.80 -5.29
CA CYS A 86 -12.58 3.07 -5.31
C CYS A 86 -13.00 4.04 -6.41
N HIS A 87 -12.23 5.08 -6.67
CA HIS A 87 -12.69 6.18 -7.53
C HIS A 87 -11.98 6.25 -8.88
N TRP A 88 -10.69 6.03 -8.93
CA TRP A 88 -9.93 6.20 -10.18
C TRP A 88 -9.75 4.90 -10.96
N LEU A 89 -9.31 3.84 -10.30
CA LEU A 89 -8.91 2.58 -10.92
C LEU A 89 -10.05 1.80 -11.59
N PRO A 90 -11.29 1.72 -11.03
CA PRO A 90 -12.34 0.86 -11.60
C PRO A 90 -12.71 1.18 -13.03
N ARG A 91 -12.76 2.47 -13.38
CA ARG A 91 -13.08 2.89 -14.76
C ARG A 91 -11.98 2.46 -15.75
N ARG A 92 -10.70 2.51 -15.32
CA ARG A 92 -9.53 2.10 -16.12
C ARG A 92 -9.51 0.59 -16.31
N LEU A 93 -9.71 -0.16 -15.23
CA LEU A 93 -9.77 -1.62 -15.30
C LEU A 93 -10.93 -2.10 -16.17
N LYS A 94 -12.09 -1.44 -16.09
CA LYS A 94 -13.23 -1.75 -16.98
C LYS A 94 -12.89 -1.53 -18.44
N ALA A 95 -12.30 -0.38 -18.80
CA ALA A 95 -11.92 -0.06 -20.16
C ALA A 95 -10.83 -1.02 -20.68
N PHE A 96 -9.84 -1.32 -19.86
CA PHE A 96 -8.76 -2.25 -20.18
C PHE A 96 -9.30 -3.68 -20.38
N GLY A 97 -10.18 -4.16 -19.52
CA GLY A 97 -10.78 -5.48 -19.59
C GLY A 97 -11.66 -5.68 -20.83
N GLN A 98 -12.21 -4.60 -21.42
CA GLN A 98 -12.91 -4.67 -22.71
C GLN A 98 -11.96 -4.96 -23.88
N LEU A 99 -10.72 -4.45 -23.81
CA LEU A 99 -9.71 -4.68 -24.85
C LEU A 99 -8.95 -6.01 -24.63
N TYR A 100 -8.75 -6.38 -23.36
CA TYR A 100 -7.97 -7.56 -22.97
C TYR A 100 -8.72 -8.44 -21.97
N PRO A 101 -9.82 -9.11 -22.38
CA PRO A 101 -10.72 -9.84 -21.48
C PRO A 101 -10.09 -11.04 -20.79
N GLN A 102 -8.94 -11.51 -21.25
CA GLN A 102 -8.22 -12.64 -20.64
C GLN A 102 -7.29 -12.21 -19.50
N ILE A 103 -7.01 -10.89 -19.35
CA ILE A 103 -6.16 -10.39 -18.26
C ILE A 103 -7.03 -10.21 -17.01
N ARG A 104 -6.56 -10.78 -15.93
CA ARG A 104 -7.17 -10.65 -14.60
C ARG A 104 -6.38 -9.66 -13.76
N PHE A 105 -7.06 -8.93 -12.89
CA PHE A 105 -6.43 -8.00 -11.98
C PHE A 105 -6.63 -8.46 -10.53
N GLN A 106 -5.58 -8.35 -9.76
CA GLN A 106 -5.61 -8.55 -8.32
C GLN A 106 -5.18 -7.23 -7.65
N LEU A 107 -6.04 -6.68 -6.80
CA LEU A 107 -5.74 -5.45 -6.07
C LEU A 107 -5.30 -5.78 -4.65
N LYS A 108 -4.23 -5.14 -4.22
CA LYS A 108 -3.68 -5.24 -2.88
C LYS A 108 -3.68 -3.85 -2.27
N LEU A 109 -4.45 -3.66 -1.19
CA LEU A 109 -4.65 -2.36 -0.56
C LEU A 109 -3.63 -2.14 0.55
N GLY A 110 -2.99 -0.98 0.56
CA GLY A 110 -2.01 -0.60 1.58
C GLY A 110 -1.64 0.88 1.47
N ASP A 111 -0.79 1.32 2.39
CA ASP A 111 -0.15 2.63 2.37
C ASP A 111 1.12 2.64 1.50
N VAL A 112 1.78 3.80 1.39
CA VAL A 112 3.01 3.98 0.58
C VAL A 112 4.09 2.98 0.97
N ALA A 113 4.30 2.76 2.28
CA ALA A 113 5.35 1.87 2.77
C ALA A 113 5.08 0.41 2.41
N HIS A 114 3.81 -0.02 2.52
CA HIS A 114 3.41 -1.36 2.11
C HIS A 114 3.54 -1.55 0.60
N ILE A 115 3.11 -0.57 -0.21
CA ILE A 115 3.19 -0.65 -1.67
C ILE A 115 4.65 -0.70 -2.12
N ASP A 116 5.53 0.16 -1.57
CA ASP A 116 6.97 0.14 -1.84
C ASP A 116 7.58 -1.23 -1.49
N GLN A 117 7.26 -1.76 -0.31
CA GLN A 117 7.72 -3.08 0.10
C GLN A 117 7.25 -4.16 -0.88
N TRP A 118 5.98 -4.17 -1.28
CA TRP A 118 5.44 -5.19 -2.19
C TRP A 118 6.06 -5.13 -3.58
N LEU A 119 6.37 -3.93 -4.07
CA LEU A 119 7.10 -3.75 -5.33
C LEU A 119 8.50 -4.34 -5.24
N ARG A 120 9.24 -4.03 -4.17
CA ARG A 120 10.60 -4.58 -3.94
C ARG A 120 10.60 -6.10 -3.75
N GLU A 121 9.59 -6.65 -3.11
CA GLU A 121 9.40 -8.08 -2.92
C GLU A 121 8.87 -8.80 -4.17
N GLY A 122 8.45 -8.06 -5.21
CA GLY A 122 7.82 -8.62 -6.40
C GLY A 122 6.46 -9.27 -6.13
N THR A 123 5.79 -8.89 -5.03
CA THR A 123 4.45 -9.40 -4.69
C THR A 123 3.34 -8.63 -5.38
N VAL A 124 3.65 -7.50 -5.98
CA VAL A 124 2.81 -6.77 -6.94
C VAL A 124 3.63 -6.38 -8.16
N ASP A 125 2.99 -6.32 -9.31
CA ASP A 125 3.62 -5.96 -10.59
C ASP A 125 3.67 -4.45 -10.78
N LEU A 126 2.66 -3.75 -10.26
CA LEU A 126 2.50 -2.30 -10.34
C LEU A 126 2.11 -1.73 -8.97
N GLY A 127 2.58 -0.52 -8.69
CA GLY A 127 2.16 0.28 -7.53
C GLY A 127 1.56 1.60 -7.99
N LEU A 128 0.37 1.93 -7.50
CA LEU A 128 -0.21 3.28 -7.62
C LEU A 128 0.03 3.99 -6.30
N MET A 129 0.95 4.95 -6.30
CA MET A 129 1.41 5.63 -5.10
C MET A 129 1.92 7.04 -5.41
N ILE A 130 2.13 7.82 -4.38
CA ILE A 130 2.86 9.09 -4.48
C ILE A 130 4.34 8.77 -4.67
N ASP A 131 5.02 9.52 -5.54
CA ASP A 131 6.45 9.32 -5.78
C ASP A 131 7.26 9.46 -4.48
N PRO A 132 7.90 8.37 -4.01
CA PRO A 132 8.72 8.42 -2.80
C PRO A 132 10.10 9.05 -3.04
N GLY A 133 10.41 9.44 -4.29
CA GLY A 133 11.72 10.00 -4.65
C GLY A 133 12.87 9.00 -4.60
N THR A 134 12.61 7.70 -4.78
CA THR A 134 13.65 6.65 -4.78
C THR A 134 14.08 6.32 -6.20
N GLU A 135 15.38 6.08 -6.41
CA GLU A 135 15.94 5.76 -7.73
C GLU A 135 15.76 4.27 -8.13
N ASP A 136 15.38 3.43 -7.19
CA ASP A 136 15.32 1.97 -7.37
C ASP A 136 14.08 1.48 -8.14
N LEU A 137 13.07 2.33 -8.29
CA LEU A 137 11.83 2.01 -8.98
C LEU A 137 11.65 2.93 -10.20
N THR A 138 11.11 2.37 -11.27
CA THR A 138 10.70 3.20 -12.42
C THR A 138 9.37 3.87 -12.12
N PHE A 139 9.36 5.19 -12.02
CA PHE A 139 8.18 5.99 -11.73
C PHE A 139 7.62 6.62 -13.00
N LEU A 140 6.31 6.45 -13.23
CA LEU A 140 5.58 7.08 -14.35
C LEU A 140 4.51 8.00 -13.77
N PRO A 141 4.63 9.33 -13.93
CA PRO A 141 3.61 10.24 -13.47
C PRO A 141 2.32 10.04 -14.29
N LEU A 142 1.21 9.77 -13.60
CA LEU A 142 -0.10 9.53 -14.22
C LEU A 142 -0.99 10.77 -14.15
N LEU A 143 -0.93 11.49 -13.05
CA LEU A 143 -1.72 12.71 -12.82
C LEU A 143 -1.15 13.47 -11.63
N GLU A 144 -1.47 14.74 -11.57
CA GLU A 144 -1.25 15.59 -10.41
C GLU A 144 -2.56 15.72 -9.63
N ASP A 145 -2.47 15.73 -8.32
CA ASP A 145 -3.60 15.94 -7.43
C ASP A 145 -3.32 17.09 -6.48
N CYS A 146 -4.37 17.72 -5.98
CA CYS A 146 -4.29 18.77 -4.99
C CYS A 146 -4.96 18.33 -3.68
N TYR A 147 -4.62 19.01 -2.60
CA TYR A 147 -5.28 18.80 -1.32
C TYR A 147 -6.50 19.70 -1.20
N SER A 148 -7.62 19.13 -0.74
CA SER A 148 -8.87 19.84 -0.46
C SER A 148 -9.17 19.79 1.02
N VAL A 149 -9.71 20.89 1.54
CA VAL A 149 -10.27 20.94 2.88
C VAL A 149 -11.62 20.22 2.88
N ILE A 150 -11.78 19.31 3.81
CA ILE A 150 -13.04 18.57 4.01
C ILE A 150 -13.73 19.14 5.24
N LEU A 151 -14.93 19.67 5.04
CA LEU A 151 -15.74 20.30 6.04
C LEU A 151 -17.09 19.57 6.20
N PRO A 152 -17.71 19.59 7.39
CA PRO A 152 -19.10 19.21 7.52
C PRO A 152 -19.98 20.07 6.59
N ARG A 153 -21.02 19.47 6.04
CA ARG A 153 -21.89 20.16 5.06
C ARG A 153 -22.49 21.48 5.57
N GLU A 154 -22.74 21.56 6.86
CA GLU A 154 -23.35 22.73 7.52
C GLU A 154 -22.29 23.69 8.08
N HIS A 155 -21.02 23.46 7.80
CA HIS A 155 -19.95 24.33 8.29
C HIS A 155 -20.08 25.74 7.68
N PRO A 156 -19.85 26.81 8.43
CA PRO A 156 -19.97 28.20 7.92
C PRO A 156 -19.12 28.50 6.69
N LEU A 157 -17.99 27.80 6.55
CA LEU A 157 -17.05 27.95 5.43
C LEU A 157 -17.26 26.93 4.30
N ALA A 158 -18.27 26.05 4.35
CA ALA A 158 -18.47 24.99 3.37
C ALA A 158 -18.73 25.48 1.94
N GLY A 159 -19.11 26.74 1.75
CA GLY A 159 -19.34 27.35 0.45
C GLY A 159 -18.14 28.16 -0.08
N ALA A 160 -17.02 28.20 0.60
CA ALA A 160 -15.83 28.93 0.16
C ALA A 160 -15.09 28.14 -0.95
N GLU A 161 -14.69 28.83 -2.00
CA GLU A 161 -13.88 28.23 -3.09
C GLU A 161 -12.43 27.99 -2.65
N GLU A 162 -11.91 28.87 -1.79
CA GLU A 162 -10.57 28.79 -1.24
C GLU A 162 -10.60 29.09 0.27
N LEU A 163 -9.77 28.40 1.03
CA LEU A 163 -9.63 28.58 2.46
C LEU A 163 -8.15 28.67 2.86
N SER A 164 -7.86 29.62 3.76
CA SER A 164 -6.57 29.65 4.42
C SER A 164 -6.56 28.79 5.67
N LEU A 165 -5.40 28.27 6.06
CA LEU A 165 -5.27 27.50 7.30
C LEU A 165 -5.54 28.34 8.56
N GLU A 166 -5.35 29.66 8.50
CA GLU A 166 -5.67 30.59 9.58
C GLU A 166 -7.17 30.61 9.89
N GLN A 167 -8.02 30.50 8.85
CA GLN A 167 -9.50 30.47 9.02
C GLN A 167 -9.97 29.19 9.72
N LEU A 168 -9.14 28.12 9.67
CA LEU A 168 -9.45 26.83 10.26
C LEU A 168 -8.69 26.57 11.57
N ARG A 169 -7.99 27.58 12.10
CA ARG A 169 -7.10 27.42 13.25
C ARG A 169 -7.81 26.91 14.51
N GLU A 170 -9.05 27.32 14.72
CA GLU A 170 -9.86 26.93 15.89
C GLU A 170 -10.54 25.57 15.71
N GLU A 171 -10.50 25.01 14.48
CA GLU A 171 -11.13 23.74 14.16
C GLU A 171 -10.33 22.55 14.71
N CYS A 172 -11.04 21.46 14.98
CA CYS A 172 -10.45 20.19 15.36
C CYS A 172 -10.09 19.39 14.10
N PHE A 173 -8.80 19.19 13.85
CA PHE A 173 -8.37 18.43 12.68
C PHE A 173 -8.38 16.93 12.94
N ILE A 174 -8.87 16.20 11.95
CA ILE A 174 -8.81 14.74 11.83
C ILE A 174 -7.82 14.44 10.70
N LEU A 175 -6.71 13.78 10.99
CA LEU A 175 -5.64 13.54 10.01
C LEU A 175 -5.38 12.06 9.84
N LEU A 176 -4.85 11.69 8.67
CA LEU A 176 -4.21 10.40 8.46
C LEU A 176 -2.99 10.23 9.38
N GLU A 177 -2.59 9.00 9.66
CA GLU A 177 -1.34 8.74 10.37
C GLU A 177 -0.15 9.36 9.62
N PRO A 178 0.93 9.75 10.32
CA PRO A 178 2.01 10.59 9.78
C PRO A 178 2.64 10.11 8.49
N GLU A 179 2.66 8.80 8.27
CA GLU A 179 3.29 8.15 7.13
C GLU A 179 2.61 8.50 5.80
N ASP A 180 1.31 8.78 5.84
CA ASP A 180 0.49 9.01 4.64
C ASP A 180 0.21 10.49 4.36
N ASN A 181 0.48 11.36 5.32
CA ASN A 181 0.11 12.78 5.27
C ASN A 181 1.32 13.74 5.20
N ALA A 182 2.47 13.24 4.81
CA ALA A 182 3.75 13.95 4.83
C ALA A 182 3.75 15.34 4.12
N PRO A 183 3.11 15.55 2.96
CA PRO A 183 3.17 16.85 2.29
C PRO A 183 2.41 17.97 2.98
N VAL A 184 1.32 17.67 3.70
CA VAL A 184 0.42 18.67 4.31
C VAL A 184 0.73 18.91 5.78
N GLU A 185 1.22 17.92 6.49
CA GLU A 185 1.42 18.00 7.94
C GLU A 185 2.37 19.13 8.39
N PRO A 186 3.50 19.42 7.70
CA PRO A 186 4.35 20.56 8.06
C PRO A 186 3.62 21.90 8.01
N GLN A 187 2.76 22.10 7.01
CA GLN A 187 1.98 23.32 6.81
C GLN A 187 0.91 23.48 7.91
N LEU A 188 0.20 22.39 8.24
CA LEU A 188 -0.77 22.38 9.32
C LEU A 188 -0.12 22.66 10.67
N ARG A 189 1.05 22.09 10.93
CA ARG A 189 1.83 22.34 12.15
C ARG A 189 2.29 23.80 12.24
N GLN A 190 2.76 24.38 11.12
CA GLN A 190 3.16 25.78 11.06
C GLN A 190 1.96 26.72 11.32
N ALA A 191 0.80 26.40 10.81
CA ALA A 191 -0.46 27.13 11.05
C ALA A 191 -0.96 27.01 12.50
N GLY A 192 -0.42 26.09 13.29
CA GLY A 192 -0.78 25.88 14.69
C GLY A 192 -2.17 25.28 14.88
N VAL A 193 -2.65 24.49 13.93
CA VAL A 193 -3.96 23.83 14.02
C VAL A 193 -3.98 22.77 15.13
N ARG A 194 -5.15 22.54 15.72
CA ARG A 194 -5.35 21.51 16.74
C ARG A 194 -5.71 20.17 16.11
N VAL A 195 -4.83 19.19 16.22
CA VAL A 195 -5.12 17.81 15.80
C VAL A 195 -5.82 17.08 16.96
N GLY A 196 -7.06 16.67 16.74
CA GLY A 196 -7.87 15.94 17.72
C GLY A 196 -7.84 14.44 17.50
N TYR A 197 -7.76 14.00 16.24
CA TYR A 197 -7.82 12.58 15.87
C TYR A 197 -6.78 12.24 14.81
N ARG A 198 -6.26 11.01 14.88
CA ARG A 198 -5.44 10.40 13.84
C ARG A 198 -5.97 9.01 13.53
N VAL A 199 -6.17 8.73 12.26
CA VAL A 199 -6.72 7.47 11.75
C VAL A 199 -5.96 7.02 10.51
N LYS A 200 -6.10 5.75 10.14
CA LYS A 200 -5.35 5.13 9.01
C LYS A 200 -6.14 5.07 7.70
N ASP A 201 -7.37 5.51 7.69
CA ASP A 201 -8.26 5.32 6.56
C ASP A 201 -9.02 6.60 6.22
N ASP A 202 -8.97 6.99 4.95
CA ASP A 202 -9.59 8.20 4.42
C ASP A 202 -11.11 8.20 4.61
N TYR A 203 -11.77 7.06 4.42
CA TYR A 203 -13.23 6.96 4.57
C TYR A 203 -13.66 7.09 6.03
N THR A 204 -12.82 6.66 6.95
CA THR A 204 -13.04 6.92 8.39
C THR A 204 -12.99 8.43 8.67
N ILE A 205 -12.04 9.15 8.05
CA ILE A 205 -11.98 10.61 8.15
C ILE A 205 -13.26 11.24 7.60
N LEU A 206 -13.69 10.85 6.40
CA LEU A 206 -14.90 11.39 5.78
C LEU A 206 -16.13 11.19 6.67
N ALA A 207 -16.30 9.98 7.23
CA ALA A 207 -17.41 9.68 8.14
C ALA A 207 -17.35 10.49 9.45
N MET A 208 -16.16 10.72 9.99
CA MET A 208 -15.98 11.54 11.19
C MET A 208 -16.25 13.01 10.91
N VAL A 209 -15.82 13.54 9.76
CA VAL A 209 -16.14 14.92 9.35
C VAL A 209 -17.64 15.07 9.11
N GLU A 210 -18.28 14.13 8.41
CA GLU A 210 -19.74 14.14 8.20
C GLU A 210 -20.50 14.12 9.53
N SER A 211 -19.97 13.44 10.54
CA SER A 211 -20.55 13.40 11.88
C SER A 211 -20.28 14.65 12.71
N GLY A 212 -19.57 15.66 12.18
CA GLY A 212 -19.28 16.92 12.86
C GLY A 212 -18.19 16.83 13.93
N LEU A 213 -17.33 15.80 13.90
CA LEU A 213 -16.24 15.64 14.88
C LEU A 213 -15.05 16.57 14.62
N GLY A 214 -14.98 17.18 13.43
CA GLY A 214 -13.92 18.09 13.05
C GLY A 214 -13.83 18.29 11.54
N VAL A 215 -12.68 18.77 11.10
CA VAL A 215 -12.36 19.04 9.69
C VAL A 215 -11.13 18.23 9.27
N SER A 216 -10.89 18.12 7.98
CA SER A 216 -9.69 17.43 7.48
C SER A 216 -9.13 18.10 6.22
N VAL A 217 -7.97 17.62 5.79
CA VAL A 217 -7.35 17.94 4.49
C VAL A 217 -6.95 16.63 3.84
N LEU A 218 -7.56 16.33 2.71
CA LEU A 218 -7.36 15.08 1.98
C LEU A 218 -7.07 15.36 0.50
N PRO A 219 -6.48 14.41 -0.24
CA PRO A 219 -6.36 14.52 -1.69
C PRO A 219 -7.72 14.69 -2.36
N HIS A 220 -7.79 15.49 -3.40
CA HIS A 220 -9.04 15.83 -4.10
C HIS A 220 -9.65 14.64 -4.88
N LEU A 221 -8.84 13.67 -5.25
CA LEU A 221 -9.27 12.45 -5.98
C LEU A 221 -9.97 11.40 -5.09
N LEU A 222 -10.21 11.73 -3.86
CA LEU A 222 -10.99 10.91 -2.92
C LEU A 222 -12.47 10.87 -3.27
#